data_e8ada04003e3bba37f20c0f44b8dd73d
#
_entry.id   e8ada04003e3bba37f20c0f44b8dd73d
#
_cell.length_a   1.000
_cell.length_b   1.000
_cell.length_c   1.000
_cell.angle_alpha   90.00
_cell.angle_beta   90.00
_cell.angle_gamma   90.00
#
_symmetry.space_group_name_H-M   'P 1'
#
loop_
_entity.id
_entity.type
_entity.pdbx_description
1 polymer ?
#
loop_
_entity_poly.entity_id
_entity_poly.type
_entity_poly.pdbx_seq_one_letter_code
_entity_poly.pdbx_strand_id
1 'polypeptide(L)'
;MSRIPVKIHAFSILNIASVAGLILKLQQPSGDIPWHADGKTDPWDLVESVMGLNIAGYPNEARRALGWLGQHQNPDGSWFSAYVNDVPEDRTCQAHMACYLAVGLFHAYLITQDRSWLEDFWDTMEKGVDYALGLQVPTGEIYWARNPEGKIDPMSLLAGSSSVFMSLKCALGISRILGRPRPAWEDAWDRLGRSLRQNLHSYNVSKSRFSMYWFYPILCGAIQGEKARTRVEKYWQKYMIDGQGARCVSDQPWVTIAETCELVLTLHAMGNREKARIVFSWIQDRVYEDKTFWCGYTYPDMVIWPEEKISWTNAVALMAADALYDLTPGAGLFCHDKWQGFVFKGI
;
A
#
# COMPACT_ATOMS: atom_id res chain seq x y z
N MET A 1 -5.89 27.01 12.15
CA MET A 1 -5.80 25.73 11.42
C MET A 1 -5.30 26.06 10.01
N SER A 2 -4.00 25.92 9.76
CA SER A 2 -3.40 26.20 8.45
C SER A 2 -3.55 24.95 7.57
N ARG A 3 -4.31 25.06 6.51
CA ARG A 3 -4.28 24.07 5.42
C ARG A 3 -2.87 24.09 4.83
N ILE A 4 -2.22 22.93 4.71
CA ILE A 4 -0.95 22.81 4.00
C ILE A 4 -1.23 23.24 2.54
N PRO A 5 -0.48 24.19 1.98
CA PRO A 5 -0.75 24.66 0.62
C PRO A 5 -0.38 23.57 -0.39
N VAL A 6 -1.39 22.89 -0.94
CA VAL A 6 -1.22 21.98 -2.08
C VAL A 6 -0.95 22.83 -3.33
N LYS A 7 0.11 22.54 -4.09
CA LYS A 7 0.45 23.25 -5.33
C LYS A 7 -0.62 23.02 -6.41
N ILE A 8 -1.47 24.02 -6.66
CA ILE A 8 -2.71 23.91 -7.45
C ILE A 8 -2.50 23.94 -8.99
N HIS A 9 -1.30 23.92 -9.53
CA HIS A 9 -1.07 24.24 -10.95
C HIS A 9 -1.08 23.08 -11.97
N ALA A 10 -1.44 21.83 -11.58
CA ALA A 10 -1.46 20.68 -12.50
C ALA A 10 -2.87 20.00 -12.64
N PHE A 11 -3.96 20.62 -12.24
CA PHE A 11 -5.18 19.92 -11.79
C PHE A 11 -6.41 20.05 -12.72
N SER A 12 -6.25 19.99 -14.03
CA SER A 12 -7.41 19.69 -14.90
C SER A 12 -7.73 18.18 -14.98
N ILE A 13 -6.92 17.31 -14.37
CA ILE A 13 -6.89 15.87 -14.65
C ILE A 13 -7.44 15.02 -13.49
N LEU A 14 -7.24 15.42 -12.24
CA LEU A 14 -7.74 14.72 -11.05
C LEU A 14 -8.47 15.68 -10.12
N ASN A 15 -9.72 15.40 -9.80
CA ASN A 15 -10.46 16.17 -8.81
C ASN A 15 -10.16 15.64 -7.40
N ILE A 16 -9.07 16.12 -6.78
CA ILE A 16 -8.65 15.71 -5.43
C ILE A 16 -9.77 15.87 -4.43
N ALA A 17 -10.53 16.97 -4.51
CA ALA A 17 -11.62 17.25 -3.56
C ALA A 17 -12.74 16.21 -3.63
N SER A 18 -13.13 15.78 -4.84
CA SER A 18 -14.15 14.73 -5.02
C SER A 18 -13.64 13.37 -4.54
N VAL A 19 -12.41 13.02 -4.91
CA VAL A 19 -11.80 11.74 -4.55
C VAL A 19 -11.64 11.63 -3.03
N ALA A 20 -11.08 12.65 -2.38
CA ALA A 20 -10.96 12.70 -0.91
C ALA A 20 -12.34 12.79 -0.23
N GLY A 21 -13.29 13.51 -0.85
CA GLY A 21 -14.67 13.63 -0.37
C GLY A 21 -15.39 12.30 -0.24
N LEU A 22 -15.12 11.34 -1.14
CA LEU A 22 -15.62 9.97 -0.99
C LEU A 22 -15.06 9.29 0.26
N ILE A 23 -13.74 9.35 0.45
CA ILE A 23 -13.08 8.70 1.61
C ILE A 23 -13.62 9.29 2.92
N LEU A 24 -13.75 10.63 2.98
CA LEU A 24 -14.32 11.33 4.13
C LEU A 24 -15.77 10.94 4.39
N LYS A 25 -16.58 10.77 3.33
CA LYS A 25 -17.99 10.36 3.45
C LYS A 25 -18.13 8.94 3.97
N LEU A 26 -17.20 8.06 3.63
CA LEU A 26 -17.18 6.66 4.09
C LEU A 26 -16.65 6.53 5.52
N GLN A 27 -15.81 7.47 5.99
CA GLN A 27 -15.26 7.40 7.34
C GLN A 27 -16.36 7.41 8.40
N GLN A 28 -16.39 6.38 9.24
CA GLN A 28 -17.34 6.22 10.32
C GLN A 28 -17.00 7.11 11.54
N PRO A 29 -17.92 7.37 12.45
CA PRO A 29 -17.64 8.10 13.69
C PRO A 29 -16.57 7.43 14.57
N SER A 30 -16.44 6.11 14.54
CA SER A 30 -15.37 5.33 15.19
C SER A 30 -13.98 5.64 14.65
N GLY A 31 -13.90 6.11 13.40
CA GLY A 31 -12.66 6.42 12.68
C GLY A 31 -12.34 5.46 11.55
N ASP A 32 -12.92 4.27 11.52
CA ASP A 32 -12.68 3.32 10.44
C ASP A 32 -13.14 3.85 9.07
N ILE A 33 -12.56 3.30 8.02
CA ILE A 33 -12.89 3.66 6.64
C ILE A 33 -13.17 2.36 5.87
N PRO A 34 -14.45 1.97 5.74
CA PRO A 34 -14.81 0.79 4.98
C PRO A 34 -14.54 0.95 3.48
N TRP A 35 -14.46 -0.16 2.76
CA TRP A 35 -14.25 -0.19 1.32
C TRP A 35 -15.28 0.64 0.57
N HIS A 36 -16.55 0.49 0.95
CA HIS A 36 -17.70 1.23 0.41
C HIS A 36 -18.77 1.34 1.50
N ALA A 37 -19.87 2.02 1.24
CA ALA A 37 -20.99 2.07 2.17
C ALA A 37 -21.46 0.64 2.52
N ASP A 38 -21.62 0.36 3.80
CA ASP A 38 -21.96 -0.97 4.35
C ASP A 38 -20.93 -2.08 4.01
N GLY A 39 -19.76 -1.70 3.53
CA GLY A 39 -18.66 -2.61 3.21
C GLY A 39 -17.82 -2.99 4.43
N LYS A 40 -16.85 -3.85 4.18
CA LYS A 40 -15.85 -4.23 5.18
C LYS A 40 -14.74 -3.19 5.28
N THR A 41 -14.10 -3.14 6.44
CA THR A 41 -12.81 -2.48 6.68
C THR A 41 -11.73 -3.53 6.88
N ASP A 42 -10.58 -3.39 6.23
CA ASP A 42 -9.38 -4.15 6.54
C ASP A 42 -8.20 -3.21 6.83
N PRO A 43 -7.18 -3.69 7.57
CA PRO A 43 -6.08 -2.84 8.02
C PRO A 43 -5.21 -2.26 6.90
N TRP A 44 -5.05 -2.98 5.78
CA TRP A 44 -4.22 -2.51 4.66
C TRP A 44 -4.90 -1.35 3.93
N ASP A 45 -6.10 -1.57 3.47
CA ASP A 45 -6.85 -0.60 2.66
C ASP A 45 -7.24 0.64 3.47
N LEU A 46 -7.43 0.46 4.80
CA LEU A 46 -7.58 1.59 5.70
C LEU A 46 -6.32 2.47 5.73
N VAL A 47 -5.12 1.88 5.82
CA VAL A 47 -3.86 2.63 5.79
C VAL A 47 -3.66 3.33 4.44
N GLU A 48 -4.04 2.72 3.32
CA GLU A 48 -4.02 3.40 2.01
C GLU A 48 -4.97 4.59 1.99
N SER A 49 -6.17 4.44 2.55
CA SER A 49 -7.12 5.53 2.71
C SER A 49 -6.57 6.66 3.58
N VAL A 50 -5.85 6.35 4.66
CA VAL A 50 -5.10 7.32 5.49
C VAL A 50 -4.07 8.09 4.66
N MET A 51 -3.30 7.39 3.81
CA MET A 51 -2.32 8.04 2.94
C MET A 51 -2.99 8.99 1.94
N GLY A 52 -4.11 8.58 1.33
CA GLY A 52 -4.93 9.42 0.46
C GLY A 52 -5.46 10.68 1.16
N LEU A 53 -5.97 10.54 2.40
CA LEU A 53 -6.44 11.67 3.21
C LEU A 53 -5.31 12.65 3.54
N ASN A 54 -4.12 12.17 3.90
CA ASN A 54 -2.97 13.02 4.16
C ASN A 54 -2.54 13.81 2.91
N ILE A 55 -2.52 13.18 1.73
CA ILE A 55 -2.23 13.86 0.46
C ILE A 55 -3.24 14.97 0.19
N ALA A 56 -4.51 14.71 0.48
CA ALA A 56 -5.58 15.67 0.26
C ALA A 56 -5.69 16.77 1.34
N GLY A 57 -4.85 16.74 2.39
CA GLY A 57 -4.80 17.76 3.44
C GLY A 57 -5.81 17.55 4.58
N TYR A 58 -6.17 16.31 4.87
CA TYR A 58 -7.06 15.89 5.97
C TYR A 58 -6.34 15.06 7.05
N PRO A 59 -5.30 15.61 7.70
CA PRO A 59 -4.50 14.84 8.66
C PRO A 59 -5.26 14.44 9.93
N ASN A 60 -6.27 15.21 10.35
CA ASN A 60 -7.07 14.88 11.54
C ASN A 60 -7.93 13.64 11.29
N GLU A 61 -8.54 13.53 10.13
CA GLU A 61 -9.34 12.39 9.70
C GLU A 61 -8.46 11.15 9.50
N ALA A 62 -7.30 11.33 8.88
CA ALA A 62 -6.27 10.30 8.76
C ALA A 62 -5.84 9.76 10.15
N ARG A 63 -5.59 10.66 11.11
CA ARG A 63 -5.19 10.27 12.47
C ARG A 63 -6.30 9.54 13.24
N ARG A 64 -7.58 9.91 13.02
CA ARG A 64 -8.71 9.16 13.62
C ARG A 64 -8.77 7.72 13.09
N ALA A 65 -8.52 7.51 11.81
CA ALA A 65 -8.49 6.16 11.23
C ALA A 65 -7.35 5.31 11.82
N LEU A 66 -6.17 5.89 12.03
CA LEU A 66 -5.09 5.19 12.74
C LEU A 66 -5.43 4.93 14.21
N GLY A 67 -6.18 5.83 14.86
CA GLY A 67 -6.71 5.61 16.21
C GLY A 67 -7.62 4.40 16.29
N TRP A 68 -8.47 4.19 15.28
CA TRP A 68 -9.30 2.99 15.17
C TRP A 68 -8.44 1.71 15.06
N LEU A 69 -7.39 1.71 14.24
CA LEU A 69 -6.45 0.59 14.19
C LEU A 69 -5.83 0.31 15.56
N GLY A 70 -5.36 1.34 16.27
CA GLY A 70 -4.78 1.16 17.60
C GLY A 70 -5.76 0.52 18.60
N GLN A 71 -7.05 0.84 18.53
CA GLN A 71 -8.10 0.28 19.39
C GLN A 71 -8.46 -1.17 19.04
N HIS A 72 -8.28 -1.58 17.78
CA HIS A 72 -8.65 -2.91 17.28
C HIS A 72 -7.46 -3.87 17.16
N GLN A 73 -6.27 -3.46 17.62
CA GLN A 73 -5.11 -4.34 17.61
C GLN A 73 -5.28 -5.50 18.60
N ASN A 74 -5.06 -6.72 18.13
CA ASN A 74 -5.04 -7.90 18.98
C ASN A 74 -3.84 -7.86 19.94
N PRO A 75 -3.91 -8.55 21.09
CA PRO A 75 -2.81 -8.58 22.08
C PRO A 75 -1.46 -9.04 21.52
N ASP A 76 -1.46 -9.87 20.47
CA ASP A 76 -0.26 -10.37 19.81
C ASP A 76 0.31 -9.41 18.73
N GLY A 77 -0.31 -8.25 18.54
CA GLY A 77 0.10 -7.23 17.57
C GLY A 77 -0.55 -7.36 16.20
N SER A 78 -1.34 -8.40 15.96
CA SER A 78 -2.07 -8.58 14.71
C SER A 78 -3.37 -7.76 14.65
N TRP A 79 -4.02 -7.82 13.48
CA TRP A 79 -5.41 -7.46 13.27
C TRP A 79 -6.11 -8.60 12.55
N PHE A 80 -7.42 -8.70 12.72
CA PHE A 80 -8.23 -9.55 11.85
C PHE A 80 -8.27 -8.98 10.43
N SER A 81 -8.43 -9.84 9.44
CA SER A 81 -8.37 -9.48 8.02
C SER A 81 -9.56 -8.65 7.55
N ALA A 82 -10.70 -8.72 8.24
CA ALA A 82 -11.86 -7.91 7.90
C ALA A 82 -12.74 -7.63 9.13
N TYR A 83 -13.33 -6.45 9.13
CA TYR A 83 -14.31 -5.98 10.11
C TYR A 83 -15.52 -5.41 9.36
N VAL A 84 -16.72 -5.63 9.90
CA VAL A 84 -17.96 -4.98 9.47
C VAL A 84 -18.62 -4.39 10.70
N ASN A 85 -18.86 -3.08 10.72
CA ASN A 85 -19.41 -2.35 11.87
C ASN A 85 -18.64 -2.65 13.17
N ASP A 86 -17.33 -2.53 13.14
CA ASP A 86 -16.40 -2.82 14.26
C ASP A 86 -16.36 -4.30 14.72
N VAL A 87 -17.09 -5.20 14.06
CA VAL A 87 -17.12 -6.63 14.40
C VAL A 87 -16.22 -7.41 13.46
N PRO A 88 -15.29 -8.25 13.97
CA PRO A 88 -14.48 -9.12 13.13
C PRO A 88 -15.32 -10.09 12.29
N GLU A 89 -15.21 -9.97 10.96
CA GLU A 89 -15.85 -10.85 9.97
C GLU A 89 -14.92 -11.99 9.54
N ASP A 90 -13.68 -11.65 9.17
CA ASP A 90 -12.62 -12.61 8.87
C ASP A 90 -11.51 -12.51 9.93
N ARG A 91 -11.43 -13.55 10.77
CA ARG A 91 -10.46 -13.63 11.88
C ARG A 91 -9.09 -14.17 11.47
N THR A 92 -8.82 -14.34 10.21
CA THR A 92 -7.45 -14.58 9.73
C THR A 92 -6.58 -13.37 10.08
N CYS A 93 -5.35 -13.61 10.56
CA CYS A 93 -4.41 -12.54 10.92
C CYS A 93 -3.24 -12.57 9.94
N GLN A 94 -3.20 -11.61 9.01
CA GLN A 94 -2.23 -11.58 7.91
C GLN A 94 -0.98 -10.76 8.27
N ALA A 95 0.21 -11.29 7.97
CA ALA A 95 1.49 -10.67 8.29
C ALA A 95 1.65 -9.27 7.67
N HIS A 96 1.28 -9.11 6.40
CA HIS A 96 1.44 -7.83 5.70
C HIS A 96 0.46 -6.77 6.21
N MET A 97 -0.75 -7.14 6.59
CA MET A 97 -1.71 -6.22 7.21
C MET A 97 -1.22 -5.74 8.58
N ALA A 98 -0.59 -6.63 9.36
CA ALA A 98 -0.10 -6.29 10.70
C ALA A 98 1.01 -5.23 10.71
N CYS A 99 1.88 -5.20 9.72
CA CYS A 99 3.01 -4.27 9.69
C CYS A 99 2.80 -3.04 8.80
N TYR A 100 1.73 -2.99 7.99
CA TYR A 100 1.53 -1.92 7.00
C TYR A 100 1.28 -0.53 7.62
N LEU A 101 0.84 -0.48 8.88
CA LEU A 101 0.77 0.75 9.68
C LEU A 101 2.07 1.57 9.63
N ALA A 102 3.24 0.90 9.59
CA ALA A 102 4.53 1.58 9.49
C ALA A 102 4.67 2.42 8.20
N VAL A 103 4.09 1.96 7.08
CA VAL A 103 4.09 2.69 5.81
C VAL A 103 3.25 3.96 5.92
N GLY A 104 2.02 3.84 6.46
CA GLY A 104 1.13 4.98 6.67
C GLY A 104 1.69 6.02 7.63
N LEU A 105 2.30 5.59 8.74
CA LEU A 105 2.92 6.49 9.73
C LEU A 105 4.12 7.23 9.13
N PHE A 106 4.99 6.53 8.41
CA PHE A 106 6.15 7.15 7.79
C PHE A 106 5.73 8.15 6.70
N HIS A 107 4.71 7.81 5.89
CA HIS A 107 4.11 8.70 4.91
C HIS A 107 3.52 9.96 5.57
N ALA A 108 2.74 9.79 6.63
CA ALA A 108 2.17 10.91 7.39
C ALA A 108 3.27 11.84 7.92
N TYR A 109 4.36 11.26 8.47
CA TYR A 109 5.50 12.03 8.95
C TYR A 109 6.21 12.78 7.82
N LEU A 110 6.40 12.17 6.65
CA LEU A 110 7.00 12.87 5.51
C LEU A 110 6.20 14.11 5.11
N ILE A 111 4.88 14.05 5.18
CA ILE A 111 3.99 15.17 4.82
C ILE A 111 3.91 16.22 5.92
N THR A 112 3.69 15.80 7.15
CA THR A 112 3.36 16.70 8.27
C THR A 112 4.56 17.19 9.03
N GLN A 113 5.68 16.46 9.02
CA GLN A 113 6.85 16.61 9.89
C GLN A 113 6.50 16.59 11.39
N ASP A 114 5.31 16.10 11.72
CA ASP A 114 4.84 15.99 13.09
C ASP A 114 5.28 14.65 13.71
N ARG A 115 6.29 14.73 14.58
CA ARG A 115 6.88 13.58 15.25
C ARG A 115 5.89 12.88 16.20
N SER A 116 4.85 13.57 16.66
CA SER A 116 3.84 12.99 17.55
C SER A 116 3.10 11.80 16.92
N TRP A 117 2.96 11.79 15.58
CA TRP A 117 2.41 10.62 14.87
C TRP A 117 3.22 9.37 15.15
N LEU A 118 4.56 9.50 15.12
CA LEU A 118 5.46 8.37 15.32
C LEU A 118 5.50 7.93 16.78
N GLU A 119 5.44 8.88 17.72
CA GLU A 119 5.51 8.63 19.16
C GLU A 119 4.23 7.98 19.67
N ASP A 120 3.06 8.49 19.28
CA ASP A 120 1.75 8.02 19.76
C ASP A 120 1.40 6.62 19.24
N PHE A 121 1.85 6.27 18.03
CA PHE A 121 1.57 4.97 17.42
C PHE A 121 2.75 3.99 17.45
N TRP A 122 3.84 4.36 18.15
CA TRP A 122 5.02 3.51 18.22
C TRP A 122 4.71 2.09 18.69
N ASP A 123 4.08 1.95 19.84
CA ASP A 123 3.82 0.65 20.46
C ASP A 123 2.90 -0.21 19.60
N THR A 124 1.91 0.40 18.94
CA THR A 124 1.02 -0.27 18.00
C THR A 124 1.78 -0.77 16.77
N MET A 125 2.62 0.09 16.19
CA MET A 125 3.45 -0.27 15.04
C MET A 125 4.47 -1.35 15.39
N GLU A 126 5.17 -1.22 16.54
CA GLU A 126 6.18 -2.17 17.01
C GLU A 126 5.59 -3.57 17.15
N LYS A 127 4.46 -3.71 17.83
CA LYS A 127 3.76 -5.00 17.98
C LYS A 127 3.34 -5.60 16.63
N GLY A 128 2.84 -4.77 15.70
CA GLY A 128 2.46 -5.24 14.37
C GLY A 128 3.64 -5.74 13.56
N VAL A 129 4.78 -5.04 13.63
CA VAL A 129 6.04 -5.48 13.01
C VAL A 129 6.54 -6.78 13.64
N ASP A 130 6.56 -6.86 14.96
CA ASP A 130 7.04 -8.05 15.68
C ASP A 130 6.14 -9.27 15.40
N TYR A 131 4.83 -9.07 15.28
CA TYR A 131 3.91 -10.13 14.83
C TYR A 131 4.30 -10.66 13.44
N ALA A 132 4.51 -9.78 12.47
CA ALA A 132 4.90 -10.18 11.11
C ALA A 132 6.26 -10.92 11.10
N LEU A 133 7.21 -10.46 11.91
CA LEU A 133 8.52 -11.12 12.05
C LEU A 133 8.45 -12.46 12.78
N GLY A 134 7.49 -12.64 13.67
CA GLY A 134 7.18 -13.94 14.30
C GLY A 134 6.72 -15.02 13.29
N LEU A 135 6.41 -14.61 12.05
CA LEU A 135 6.07 -15.50 10.93
C LEU A 135 7.23 -15.67 9.92
N GLN A 136 8.41 -15.04 10.17
CA GLN A 136 9.56 -15.18 9.29
C GLN A 136 10.26 -16.52 9.51
N VAL A 137 10.52 -17.23 8.42
CA VAL A 137 11.28 -18.50 8.46
C VAL A 137 12.78 -18.27 8.24
N PRO A 138 13.64 -19.26 8.58
CA PRO A 138 15.10 -19.11 8.47
C PRO A 138 15.60 -18.75 7.07
N THR A 139 14.90 -19.16 6.01
CA THR A 139 15.20 -18.86 4.60
C THR A 139 14.83 -17.44 4.20
N GLY A 140 14.12 -16.71 5.08
CA GLY A 140 13.88 -15.28 5.00
C GLY A 140 12.49 -14.86 4.55
N GLU A 141 11.71 -15.73 3.89
CA GLU A 141 10.32 -15.44 3.54
C GLU A 141 9.44 -15.41 4.79
N ILE A 142 8.25 -14.81 4.65
CA ILE A 142 7.28 -14.67 5.74
C ILE A 142 6.04 -15.49 5.38
N TYR A 143 5.61 -16.35 6.28
CA TYR A 143 4.32 -17.00 6.18
C TYR A 143 3.22 -15.94 6.21
N TRP A 144 2.22 -16.11 5.36
CA TRP A 144 1.28 -15.03 5.08
C TRP A 144 0.33 -14.74 6.22
N ALA A 145 -0.06 -15.75 7.03
CA ALA A 145 -1.08 -15.57 8.05
C ALA A 145 -1.06 -16.63 9.16
N ARG A 146 -1.77 -16.31 10.24
CA ARG A 146 -2.42 -17.29 11.15
C ARG A 146 -3.89 -17.38 10.81
N ASN A 147 -4.42 -18.60 10.79
CA ASN A 147 -5.84 -18.84 10.60
C ASN A 147 -6.65 -18.46 11.87
N PRO A 148 -8.01 -18.49 11.84
CA PRO A 148 -8.85 -18.15 12.99
C PRO A 148 -8.56 -18.96 14.27
N GLU A 149 -8.03 -20.17 14.14
CA GLU A 149 -7.63 -21.05 15.25
C GLU A 149 -6.20 -20.73 15.77
N GLY A 150 -5.56 -19.68 15.26
CA GLY A 150 -4.20 -19.26 15.64
C GLY A 150 -3.07 -20.10 15.04
N LYS A 151 -3.36 -21.05 14.15
CA LYS A 151 -2.35 -21.89 13.50
C LYS A 151 -1.73 -21.15 12.32
N ILE A 152 -0.40 -21.26 12.20
CA ILE A 152 0.32 -20.71 11.05
C ILE A 152 -0.08 -21.47 9.78
N ASP A 153 -0.44 -20.73 8.74
CA ASP A 153 -0.54 -21.27 7.38
C ASP A 153 0.87 -21.18 6.74
N PRO A 154 1.52 -22.33 6.48
CA PRO A 154 2.93 -22.37 6.02
C PRO A 154 3.05 -22.04 4.51
N MET A 155 2.41 -20.96 4.08
CA MET A 155 2.44 -20.45 2.72
C MET A 155 3.00 -19.03 2.72
N SER A 156 3.89 -18.69 1.80
CA SER A 156 4.39 -17.32 1.62
C SER A 156 3.86 -16.71 0.34
N LEU A 157 3.41 -15.45 0.42
CA LEU A 157 2.93 -14.67 -0.71
C LEU A 157 4.01 -13.66 -1.14
N LEU A 158 4.34 -13.62 -2.43
CA LEU A 158 5.36 -12.71 -2.94
C LEU A 158 4.95 -11.24 -2.75
N ALA A 159 3.70 -10.89 -3.04
CA ALA A 159 3.19 -9.53 -2.83
C ALA A 159 3.17 -9.17 -1.34
N GLY A 160 2.61 -10.03 -0.48
CA GLY A 160 2.57 -9.82 0.97
C GLY A 160 3.96 -9.67 1.59
N SER A 161 4.90 -10.57 1.25
CA SER A 161 6.28 -10.47 1.71
C SER A 161 7.01 -9.21 1.19
N SER A 162 6.68 -8.74 -0.02
CA SER A 162 7.21 -7.47 -0.55
C SER A 162 6.66 -6.27 0.23
N SER A 163 5.38 -6.30 0.60
CA SER A 163 4.78 -5.27 1.46
C SER A 163 5.42 -5.25 2.85
N VAL A 164 5.66 -6.43 3.46
CA VAL A 164 6.41 -6.52 4.73
C VAL A 164 7.81 -5.93 4.59
N PHE A 165 8.50 -6.15 3.47
CA PHE A 165 9.82 -5.57 3.20
C PHE A 165 9.79 -4.03 3.20
N MET A 166 8.77 -3.42 2.58
CA MET A 166 8.56 -1.97 2.62
C MET A 166 8.18 -1.49 4.02
N SER A 167 7.30 -2.19 4.69
CA SER A 167 6.86 -1.87 6.06
C SER A 167 8.04 -1.87 7.05
N LEU A 168 8.91 -2.88 6.97
CA LEU A 168 10.14 -2.94 7.77
C LEU A 168 11.08 -1.77 7.48
N LYS A 169 11.22 -1.39 6.20
CA LYS A 169 12.04 -0.25 5.80
C LYS A 169 11.50 1.05 6.43
N CYS A 170 10.19 1.26 6.40
CA CYS A 170 9.54 2.41 7.03
C CYS A 170 9.69 2.36 8.56
N ALA A 171 9.45 1.21 9.18
CA ALA A 171 9.60 1.02 10.63
C ALA A 171 11.03 1.28 11.12
N LEU A 172 12.04 0.85 10.37
CA LEU A 172 13.45 1.16 10.63
C LEU A 172 13.74 2.66 10.47
N GLY A 173 13.12 3.32 9.49
CA GLY A 173 13.17 4.77 9.35
C GLY A 173 12.60 5.48 10.57
N ILE A 174 11.42 5.09 11.03
CA ILE A 174 10.77 5.60 12.26
C ILE A 174 11.64 5.35 13.48
N SER A 175 12.14 4.12 13.64
CA SER A 175 13.03 3.72 14.74
C SER A 175 14.24 4.65 14.87
N ARG A 176 14.87 5.01 13.75
CA ARG A 176 16.00 5.96 13.73
C ARG A 176 15.60 7.39 14.09
N ILE A 177 14.47 7.87 13.58
CA ILE A 177 13.93 9.20 13.91
C ILE A 177 13.66 9.32 15.40
N LEU A 178 13.12 8.26 16.02
CA LEU A 178 12.80 8.24 17.45
C LEU A 178 14.01 7.89 18.34
N GLY A 179 15.14 7.48 17.78
CA GLY A 179 16.28 7.02 18.56
C GLY A 179 16.05 5.69 19.29
N ARG A 180 15.21 4.81 18.73
CA ARG A 180 14.83 3.49 19.26
C ARG A 180 15.38 2.37 18.39
N PRO A 181 16.67 2.05 18.41
CA PRO A 181 17.29 1.08 17.49
C PRO A 181 16.67 -0.32 17.60
N ARG A 182 16.54 -0.99 16.47
CA ARG A 182 15.96 -2.34 16.33
C ARG A 182 16.84 -3.25 15.46
N PRO A 183 17.99 -3.72 15.97
CA PRO A 183 18.91 -4.56 15.19
C PRO A 183 18.25 -5.84 14.65
N ALA A 184 17.34 -6.45 15.42
CA ALA A 184 16.61 -7.64 14.98
C ALA A 184 15.73 -7.37 13.74
N TRP A 185 15.18 -6.16 13.60
CA TRP A 185 14.42 -5.78 12.41
C TRP A 185 15.34 -5.56 11.19
N GLU A 186 16.54 -5.02 11.40
CA GLU A 186 17.55 -4.89 10.33
C GLU A 186 17.94 -6.26 9.78
N ASP A 187 18.26 -7.22 10.66
CA ASP A 187 18.58 -8.60 10.28
C ASP A 187 17.41 -9.28 9.55
N ALA A 188 16.19 -9.08 10.02
CA ALA A 188 14.99 -9.65 9.42
C ALA A 188 14.73 -9.06 8.04
N TRP A 189 14.88 -7.75 7.89
CA TRP A 189 14.76 -7.05 6.62
C TRP A 189 15.78 -7.55 5.58
N ASP A 190 17.02 -7.75 6.00
CA ASP A 190 18.09 -8.28 5.16
C ASP A 190 17.79 -9.72 4.69
N ARG A 191 17.34 -10.60 5.60
CA ARG A 191 16.96 -11.98 5.23
C ARG A 191 15.79 -11.97 4.25
N LEU A 192 14.76 -11.17 4.52
CA LEU A 192 13.60 -11.05 3.64
C LEU A 192 13.99 -10.51 2.26
N GLY A 193 14.84 -9.47 2.20
CA GLY A 193 15.34 -8.92 0.96
C GLY A 193 16.15 -9.92 0.13
N ARG A 194 16.97 -10.77 0.77
CA ARG A 194 17.66 -11.88 0.07
C ARG A 194 16.67 -12.89 -0.48
N SER A 195 15.67 -13.30 0.30
CA SER A 195 14.64 -14.24 -0.15
C SER A 195 13.87 -13.70 -1.36
N LEU A 196 13.40 -12.44 -1.31
CA LEU A 196 12.68 -11.80 -2.42
C LEU A 196 13.49 -11.69 -3.72
N ARG A 197 14.83 -11.63 -3.63
CA ARG A 197 15.71 -11.52 -4.81
C ARG A 197 16.20 -12.87 -5.36
N GLN A 198 16.27 -13.89 -4.51
CA GLN A 198 17.00 -15.13 -4.83
C GLN A 198 16.14 -16.39 -4.72
N ASN A 199 15.10 -16.39 -3.87
CA ASN A 199 14.34 -17.59 -3.50
C ASN A 199 12.88 -17.51 -3.97
N LEU A 200 12.62 -17.06 -5.20
CA LEU A 200 11.25 -16.89 -5.71
C LEU A 200 10.42 -18.19 -5.69
N HIS A 201 11.08 -19.35 -5.67
CA HIS A 201 10.42 -20.66 -5.54
C HIS A 201 9.81 -20.93 -4.16
N SER A 202 10.20 -20.18 -3.12
CA SER A 202 9.61 -20.26 -1.78
C SER A 202 8.22 -19.61 -1.68
N TYR A 203 7.82 -18.85 -2.71
CA TYR A 203 6.54 -18.16 -2.73
C TYR A 203 5.51 -18.92 -3.56
N ASN A 204 4.24 -18.84 -3.13
CA ASN A 204 3.14 -19.54 -3.79
C ASN A 204 2.96 -19.13 -5.25
N VAL A 205 3.40 -20.00 -6.15
CA VAL A 205 3.39 -19.77 -7.61
C VAL A 205 1.95 -19.66 -8.17
N SER A 206 0.94 -20.28 -7.53
CA SER A 206 -0.45 -20.18 -7.98
C SER A 206 -0.97 -18.74 -7.96
N LYS A 207 -0.37 -17.89 -7.11
CA LYS A 207 -0.68 -16.46 -7.03
C LYS A 207 -0.01 -15.62 -8.13
N SER A 208 0.83 -16.22 -8.98
CA SER A 208 1.47 -15.54 -10.12
C SER A 208 0.50 -15.12 -11.21
N ARG A 209 -0.77 -15.45 -11.11
CA ARG A 209 -1.82 -14.91 -11.97
C ARG A 209 -2.24 -13.49 -11.61
N PHE A 210 -2.02 -13.05 -10.36
CA PHE A 210 -2.33 -11.70 -9.89
C PHE A 210 -1.23 -10.70 -10.28
N SER A 211 -1.59 -9.49 -10.69
CA SER A 211 -0.64 -8.47 -11.13
C SER A 211 0.30 -7.98 -10.01
N MET A 212 -0.16 -7.92 -8.77
CA MET A 212 0.68 -7.60 -7.61
C MET A 212 1.87 -8.57 -7.47
N TYR A 213 1.73 -9.85 -7.86
CA TYR A 213 2.85 -10.79 -7.88
C TYR A 213 3.97 -10.33 -8.82
N TRP A 214 3.63 -9.62 -9.90
CA TRP A 214 4.57 -9.11 -10.86
C TRP A 214 5.31 -7.86 -10.35
N PHE A 215 4.60 -6.82 -9.90
CA PHE A 215 5.22 -5.52 -9.69
C PHE A 215 5.54 -5.20 -8.22
N TYR A 216 4.91 -5.83 -7.21
CA TYR A 216 5.14 -5.51 -5.79
C TYR A 216 6.60 -5.65 -5.34
N PRO A 217 7.38 -6.66 -5.76
CA PRO A 217 8.80 -6.72 -5.40
C PRO A 217 9.61 -5.52 -5.91
N ILE A 218 9.15 -4.87 -6.98
CA ILE A 218 9.75 -3.65 -7.53
C ILE A 218 9.23 -2.43 -6.77
N LEU A 219 7.92 -2.29 -6.62
CA LEU A 219 7.29 -1.20 -5.88
C LEU A 219 7.93 -1.03 -4.50
N CYS A 220 8.06 -2.11 -3.75
CA CYS A 220 8.63 -2.11 -2.40
C CYS A 220 10.17 -2.00 -2.37
N GLY A 221 10.83 -2.00 -3.53
CA GLY A 221 12.27 -1.79 -3.67
C GLY A 221 13.13 -3.01 -3.36
N ALA A 222 12.55 -4.21 -3.27
CA ALA A 222 13.32 -5.45 -3.13
C ALA A 222 14.06 -5.82 -4.43
N ILE A 223 13.45 -5.54 -5.59
CA ILE A 223 14.04 -5.70 -6.92
C ILE A 223 14.18 -4.32 -7.55
N GLN A 224 15.40 -3.95 -7.95
CA GLN A 224 15.74 -2.62 -8.46
C GLN A 224 16.59 -2.71 -9.74
N GLY A 225 16.82 -1.54 -10.36
CA GLY A 225 17.74 -1.38 -11.50
C GLY A 225 17.34 -2.23 -12.71
N GLU A 226 18.34 -2.85 -13.36
CA GLU A 226 18.13 -3.65 -14.56
C GLU A 226 17.17 -4.84 -14.36
N LYS A 227 17.27 -5.52 -13.20
CA LYS A 227 16.37 -6.62 -12.86
C LYS A 227 14.90 -6.19 -12.79
N ALA A 228 14.64 -4.98 -12.31
CA ALA A 228 13.29 -4.40 -12.29
C ALA A 228 12.80 -4.12 -13.71
N ARG A 229 13.63 -3.48 -14.56
CA ARG A 229 13.30 -3.23 -15.98
C ARG A 229 12.95 -4.52 -16.71
N THR A 230 13.84 -5.50 -16.68
CA THR A 230 13.63 -6.81 -17.31
C THR A 230 12.34 -7.47 -16.80
N ARG A 231 12.05 -7.39 -15.49
CA ARG A 231 10.83 -7.97 -14.93
C ARG A 231 9.57 -7.26 -15.43
N VAL A 232 9.58 -5.94 -15.51
CA VAL A 232 8.47 -5.15 -16.06
C VAL A 232 8.21 -5.53 -17.50
N GLU A 233 9.23 -5.54 -18.35
CA GLU A 233 9.11 -5.84 -19.78
C GLU A 233 8.64 -7.27 -20.03
N LYS A 234 9.26 -8.24 -19.35
CA LYS A 234 8.97 -9.69 -19.52
C LYS A 234 7.50 -10.03 -19.29
N TYR A 235 6.86 -9.37 -18.33
CA TYR A 235 5.50 -9.72 -17.94
C TYR A 235 4.46 -8.68 -18.36
N TRP A 236 4.85 -7.63 -19.09
CA TRP A 236 3.95 -6.56 -19.52
C TRP A 236 2.71 -7.09 -20.22
N GLN A 237 2.89 -7.86 -21.29
CA GLN A 237 1.79 -8.41 -22.10
C GLN A 237 0.89 -9.39 -21.32
N LYS A 238 1.41 -9.98 -20.25
CA LYS A 238 0.62 -10.87 -19.38
C LYS A 238 -0.44 -10.13 -18.59
N TYR A 239 -0.10 -8.94 -18.08
CA TYR A 239 -0.97 -8.22 -17.13
C TYR A 239 -1.56 -6.94 -17.69
N MET A 240 -1.00 -6.37 -18.75
CA MET A 240 -1.45 -5.09 -19.28
C MET A 240 -2.39 -5.26 -20.48
N ILE A 241 -3.35 -4.35 -20.55
CA ILE A 241 -4.08 -4.03 -21.77
C ILE A 241 -3.69 -2.60 -22.13
N ASP A 242 -2.86 -2.46 -23.19
CA ASP A 242 -2.35 -1.15 -23.60
C ASP A 242 -3.51 -0.19 -23.92
N GLY A 243 -3.43 1.03 -23.41
CA GLY A 243 -4.50 2.01 -23.51
C GLY A 243 -5.65 1.84 -22.49
N GLN A 244 -5.63 0.76 -21.69
CA GLN A 244 -6.69 0.49 -20.71
C GLN A 244 -6.16 0.48 -19.26
N GLY A 245 -5.18 -0.37 -18.96
CA GLY A 245 -4.61 -0.51 -17.61
C GLY A 245 -4.18 -1.94 -17.28
N ALA A 246 -3.99 -2.19 -15.99
CA ALA A 246 -3.58 -3.48 -15.47
C ALA A 246 -4.78 -4.40 -15.21
N ARG A 247 -4.69 -5.65 -15.66
CA ARG A 247 -5.58 -6.71 -15.18
C ARG A 247 -5.23 -7.03 -13.74
N CYS A 248 -6.20 -7.07 -12.84
CA CYS A 248 -5.99 -7.62 -11.49
C CYS A 248 -5.49 -9.06 -11.58
N VAL A 249 -6.15 -9.85 -12.45
CA VAL A 249 -5.84 -11.27 -12.68
C VAL A 249 -5.59 -11.47 -14.16
N SER A 250 -4.41 -11.99 -14.52
CA SER A 250 -3.92 -12.02 -15.90
C SER A 250 -4.78 -12.80 -16.90
N ASP A 251 -5.57 -13.76 -16.42
CA ASP A 251 -6.45 -14.62 -17.21
C ASP A 251 -7.94 -14.24 -17.08
N GLN A 252 -8.21 -13.04 -16.57
CA GLN A 252 -9.55 -12.47 -16.46
C GLN A 252 -9.61 -11.16 -17.27
N PRO A 253 -10.77 -10.81 -17.85
CA PRO A 253 -10.93 -9.57 -18.62
C PRO A 253 -11.08 -8.30 -17.75
N TRP A 254 -10.79 -8.40 -16.47
CA TRP A 254 -11.02 -7.35 -15.47
C TRP A 254 -9.80 -6.45 -15.30
N VAL A 255 -9.93 -5.19 -15.73
CA VAL A 255 -8.99 -4.09 -15.53
C VAL A 255 -9.38 -3.32 -14.28
N THR A 256 -8.43 -3.08 -13.39
CA THR A 256 -8.67 -2.39 -12.11
C THR A 256 -7.90 -1.09 -12.02
N ILE A 257 -8.52 -0.11 -11.41
CA ILE A 257 -7.92 1.22 -11.24
C ILE A 257 -6.80 1.17 -10.21
N ALA A 258 -7.01 0.46 -9.11
CA ALA A 258 -6.02 0.36 -8.04
C ALA A 258 -4.71 -0.27 -8.51
N GLU A 259 -4.74 -1.47 -9.09
CA GLU A 259 -3.54 -2.13 -9.58
C GLU A 259 -2.86 -1.36 -10.72
N THR A 260 -3.65 -0.60 -11.51
CA THR A 260 -3.07 0.32 -12.50
C THR A 260 -2.32 1.46 -11.83
N CYS A 261 -2.87 2.05 -10.75
CA CYS A 261 -2.21 3.09 -9.98
C CYS A 261 -0.98 2.57 -9.22
N GLU A 262 -1.03 1.38 -8.66
CA GLU A 262 0.13 0.73 -8.03
C GLU A 262 1.25 0.44 -9.04
N LEU A 263 0.89 0.06 -10.27
CA LEU A 263 1.87 -0.04 -11.36
C LEU A 263 2.46 1.34 -11.72
N VAL A 264 1.66 2.40 -11.71
CA VAL A 264 2.16 3.79 -11.88
C VAL A 264 3.17 4.12 -10.80
N LEU A 265 2.86 3.83 -9.52
CA LEU A 265 3.80 3.97 -8.40
C LEU A 265 5.06 3.14 -8.61
N THR A 266 4.93 1.91 -9.11
CA THR A 266 6.06 1.01 -9.42
C THR A 266 6.98 1.60 -10.50
N LEU A 267 6.41 2.06 -11.60
CA LEU A 267 7.16 2.68 -12.71
C LEU A 267 7.85 3.97 -12.24
N HIS A 268 7.16 4.77 -11.42
CA HIS A 268 7.76 5.96 -10.81
C HIS A 268 8.90 5.59 -9.85
N ALA A 269 8.69 4.58 -8.98
CA ALA A 269 9.69 4.12 -8.01
C ALA A 269 11.01 3.74 -8.67
N MET A 270 10.97 3.09 -9.85
CA MET A 270 12.15 2.70 -10.62
C MET A 270 12.69 3.80 -11.57
N GLY A 271 12.13 5.01 -11.51
CA GLY A 271 12.57 6.18 -12.29
C GLY A 271 11.98 6.28 -13.70
N ASN A 272 11.05 5.41 -14.10
CA ASN A 272 10.40 5.45 -15.41
C ASN A 272 9.15 6.34 -15.40
N ARG A 273 9.37 7.64 -15.14
CA ARG A 273 8.30 8.64 -14.98
C ARG A 273 7.45 8.83 -16.24
N GLU A 274 8.04 8.74 -17.42
CA GLU A 274 7.33 8.89 -18.69
C GLU A 274 6.28 7.78 -18.86
N LYS A 275 6.71 6.53 -18.73
CA LYS A 275 5.79 5.39 -18.83
C LYS A 275 4.72 5.42 -17.73
N ALA A 276 5.09 5.86 -16.53
CA ALA A 276 4.14 6.04 -15.42
C ALA A 276 3.03 7.05 -15.79
N ARG A 277 3.37 8.20 -16.39
CA ARG A 277 2.40 9.20 -16.87
C ARG A 277 1.50 8.65 -17.97
N ILE A 278 2.07 7.90 -18.93
CA ILE A 278 1.29 7.26 -19.99
C ILE A 278 0.26 6.29 -19.40
N VAL A 279 0.68 5.41 -18.49
CA VAL A 279 -0.23 4.44 -17.86
C VAL A 279 -1.31 5.17 -17.03
N PHE A 280 -0.95 6.19 -16.27
CA PHE A 280 -1.93 6.97 -15.51
C PHE A 280 -2.95 7.66 -16.42
N SER A 281 -2.53 8.15 -17.59
CA SER A 281 -3.44 8.80 -18.54
C SER A 281 -4.54 7.89 -19.07
N TRP A 282 -4.35 6.57 -19.07
CA TRP A 282 -5.34 5.60 -19.55
C TRP A 282 -6.57 5.46 -18.66
N ILE A 283 -6.45 5.86 -17.39
CA ILE A 283 -7.51 5.68 -16.40
C ILE A 283 -8.15 6.99 -15.93
N GLN A 284 -7.68 8.15 -16.40
CA GLN A 284 -8.14 9.45 -15.93
C GLN A 284 -9.63 9.73 -16.21
N ASP A 285 -10.19 9.13 -17.24
CA ASP A 285 -11.59 9.21 -17.63
C ASP A 285 -12.45 8.04 -17.09
N ARG A 286 -11.83 7.12 -16.32
CA ARG A 286 -12.52 5.99 -15.68
C ARG A 286 -13.11 6.43 -14.33
N VAL A 287 -14.00 7.41 -14.39
CA VAL A 287 -14.61 8.05 -13.22
C VAL A 287 -16.12 8.10 -13.36
N TYR A 288 -16.79 8.15 -12.23
CA TYR A 288 -18.22 8.46 -12.15
C TYR A 288 -18.47 9.96 -12.41
N GLU A 289 -19.76 10.35 -12.49
CA GLU A 289 -20.15 11.76 -12.68
C GLU A 289 -19.59 12.69 -11.59
N ASP A 290 -19.49 12.19 -10.34
CA ASP A 290 -18.94 12.91 -9.20
C ASP A 290 -17.41 12.94 -9.17
N LYS A 291 -16.74 12.44 -10.21
CA LYS A 291 -15.28 12.40 -10.40
C LYS A 291 -14.54 11.46 -9.45
N THR A 292 -15.24 10.55 -8.78
CA THR A 292 -14.62 9.43 -8.08
C THR A 292 -14.30 8.30 -9.06
N PHE A 293 -13.21 7.57 -8.84
CA PHE A 293 -12.81 6.49 -9.74
C PHE A 293 -13.70 5.26 -9.63
N TRP A 294 -13.88 4.56 -10.75
CA TRP A 294 -14.40 3.20 -10.75
C TRP A 294 -13.47 2.28 -9.94
N CYS A 295 -13.98 1.19 -9.42
CA CYS A 295 -13.14 0.11 -8.90
C CYS A 295 -12.37 -0.57 -10.04
N GLY A 296 -13.10 -0.96 -11.07
CA GLY A 296 -12.58 -1.57 -12.28
C GLY A 296 -13.66 -1.78 -13.32
N TYR A 297 -13.29 -2.40 -14.43
CA TYR A 297 -14.20 -2.69 -15.53
C TYR A 297 -13.73 -3.89 -16.35
N THR A 298 -14.65 -4.56 -17.01
CA THR A 298 -14.31 -5.62 -17.94
C THR A 298 -13.92 -5.06 -19.31
N TYR A 299 -12.98 -5.71 -19.99
CA TYR A 299 -12.57 -5.34 -21.34
C TYR A 299 -12.67 -6.57 -22.27
N PRO A 300 -13.27 -6.46 -23.48
CA PRO A 300 -13.58 -5.19 -24.18
C PRO A 300 -14.96 -4.56 -23.86
N ASP A 301 -15.79 -5.18 -23.05
CA ASP A 301 -17.21 -4.81 -22.89
C ASP A 301 -17.43 -3.50 -22.13
N MET A 302 -16.40 -3.00 -21.43
CA MET A 302 -16.43 -1.75 -20.65
C MET A 302 -17.49 -1.72 -19.55
N VAL A 303 -17.88 -2.88 -19.01
CA VAL A 303 -18.82 -2.99 -17.90
C VAL A 303 -18.11 -2.69 -16.60
N ILE A 304 -18.59 -1.68 -15.87
CA ILE A 304 -18.06 -1.33 -14.55
C ILE A 304 -18.35 -2.48 -13.59
N TRP A 305 -17.30 -2.97 -12.89
CA TRP A 305 -17.47 -4.04 -11.93
C TRP A 305 -16.33 -4.02 -10.88
N PRO A 306 -16.67 -4.11 -9.59
CA PRO A 306 -17.98 -3.86 -9.02
C PRO A 306 -18.39 -2.38 -9.20
N GLU A 307 -19.68 -2.06 -9.10
CA GLU A 307 -20.17 -0.66 -9.22
C GLU A 307 -19.97 0.16 -7.94
N GLU A 308 -19.47 -0.46 -6.86
CA GLU A 308 -19.20 0.21 -5.61
C GLU A 308 -18.07 1.24 -5.74
N LYS A 309 -18.25 2.38 -5.07
CA LYS A 309 -17.24 3.42 -4.96
C LYS A 309 -16.29 3.07 -3.80
N ILE A 310 -15.12 2.58 -4.16
CA ILE A 310 -14.16 2.00 -3.21
C ILE A 310 -13.22 3.08 -2.65
N SER A 311 -13.12 3.17 -1.32
CA SER A 311 -12.28 4.15 -0.60
C SER A 311 -10.80 4.04 -0.99
N TRP A 312 -10.21 2.85 -0.82
CA TRP A 312 -8.79 2.62 -1.05
C TRP A 312 -8.41 2.73 -2.53
N THR A 313 -9.26 2.31 -3.49
CA THR A 313 -9.01 2.56 -4.93
C THR A 313 -8.82 4.05 -5.20
N ASN A 314 -9.67 4.89 -4.61
CA ASN A 314 -9.57 6.34 -4.75
C ASN A 314 -8.34 6.91 -4.01
N ALA A 315 -7.96 6.33 -2.88
CA ALA A 315 -6.74 6.70 -2.16
C ALA A 315 -5.47 6.38 -2.95
N VAL A 316 -5.38 5.19 -3.55
CA VAL A 316 -4.22 4.79 -4.39
C VAL A 316 -4.12 5.67 -5.64
N ALA A 317 -5.25 6.12 -6.20
CA ALA A 317 -5.24 7.11 -7.29
C ALA A 317 -4.65 8.47 -6.85
N LEU A 318 -4.94 8.93 -5.62
CA LEU A 318 -4.28 10.10 -5.02
C LEU A 318 -2.78 9.87 -4.83
N MET A 319 -2.37 8.69 -4.36
CA MET A 319 -0.96 8.33 -4.20
C MET A 319 -0.21 8.33 -5.53
N ALA A 320 -0.81 7.77 -6.59
CA ALA A 320 -0.23 7.77 -7.93
C ALA A 320 -0.06 9.21 -8.48
N ALA A 321 -1.08 10.07 -8.25
CA ALA A 321 -1.01 11.47 -8.63
C ALA A 321 0.05 12.24 -7.82
N ASP A 322 0.13 12.01 -6.51
CA ASP A 322 1.16 12.61 -5.65
C ASP A 322 2.56 12.26 -6.17
N ALA A 323 2.83 10.97 -6.41
CA ALA A 323 4.10 10.52 -6.94
C ALA A 323 4.47 11.14 -8.29
N LEU A 324 3.50 11.27 -9.23
CA LEU A 324 3.74 11.81 -10.57
C LEU A 324 3.97 13.32 -10.60
N TYR A 325 3.29 14.05 -9.70
CA TYR A 325 3.21 15.52 -9.75
C TYR A 325 3.89 16.20 -8.56
N ASP A 326 4.52 15.43 -7.66
CA ASP A 326 5.21 15.92 -6.46
C ASP A 326 4.30 16.86 -5.62
N LEU A 327 3.05 16.40 -5.32
CA LEU A 327 2.04 17.21 -4.65
C LEU A 327 2.38 17.47 -3.19
N THR A 328 2.96 16.47 -2.53
CA THR A 328 3.34 16.52 -1.12
C THR A 328 4.77 16.03 -0.93
N PRO A 329 5.39 16.31 0.25
CA PRO A 329 6.68 15.70 0.61
C PRO A 329 6.65 14.16 0.69
N GLY A 330 5.47 13.54 0.77
CA GLY A 330 5.27 12.09 0.76
C GLY A 330 5.44 11.42 -0.61
N ALA A 331 5.42 12.20 -1.70
CA ALA A 331 5.50 11.72 -3.09
C ALA A 331 6.65 10.75 -3.38
N GLY A 332 7.77 10.89 -2.66
CA GLY A 332 8.96 10.07 -2.81
C GLY A 332 8.98 8.77 -2.01
N LEU A 333 7.92 8.42 -1.27
CA LEU A 333 7.91 7.28 -0.34
C LEU A 333 8.39 5.97 -0.98
N PHE A 334 7.94 5.65 -2.18
CA PHE A 334 8.31 4.43 -2.88
C PHE A 334 9.53 4.57 -3.80
N CYS A 335 10.04 5.79 -4.05
CA CYS A 335 11.17 6.01 -4.94
C CYS A 335 12.45 5.33 -4.45
N HIS A 336 13.06 4.49 -5.30
CA HIS A 336 14.22 3.70 -4.91
C HIS A 336 15.43 4.57 -4.53
N ASP A 337 15.64 5.68 -5.22
CA ASP A 337 16.75 6.62 -4.99
C ASP A 337 16.59 7.42 -3.70
N LYS A 338 15.38 7.72 -3.27
CA LYS A 338 15.11 8.46 -2.02
C LYS A 338 15.55 7.71 -0.77
N TRP A 339 15.59 6.37 -0.84
CA TRP A 339 16.06 5.53 0.24
C TRP A 339 17.56 5.31 0.26
N GLN A 340 18.29 5.71 -0.79
CA GLN A 340 19.73 5.60 -0.84
C GLN A 340 20.36 6.54 0.20
N GLY A 341 20.89 5.94 1.26
CA GLY A 341 21.55 6.68 2.34
C GLY A 341 20.67 7.13 3.50
N PHE A 342 19.35 6.95 3.45
CA PHE A 342 18.47 7.26 4.58
C PHE A 342 18.44 6.10 5.60
N VAL A 343 18.25 4.87 5.15
CA VAL A 343 18.07 3.71 6.03
C VAL A 343 19.37 2.94 6.30
N PHE A 344 20.33 2.97 5.37
CA PHE A 344 21.43 2.00 5.37
C PHE A 344 22.80 2.60 5.06
N LYS A 345 23.13 3.81 5.58
CA LYS A 345 24.52 4.24 5.64
C LYS A 345 25.22 3.44 6.71
N GLY A 346 25.79 2.32 6.34
CA GLY A 346 26.55 1.47 7.26
C GLY A 346 26.48 -0.03 6.99
N ILE A 347 25.89 -0.48 5.86
CA ILE A 347 26.06 -1.84 5.33
C ILE A 347 26.84 -1.78 4.04
#